data_8f0b19926f7add932372a124f07ea88a
#
_entry.id   8f0b19926f7add932372a124f07ea88a
#
_cell.length_a   1.000
_cell.length_b   1.000
_cell.length_c   1.000
_cell.angle_alpha   90.00
_cell.angle_beta   90.00
_cell.angle_gamma   90.00
#
_symmetry.space_group_name_H-M   'P 1'
#
loop_
_entity.id
_entity.type
_entity.pdbx_description
1 polymer ?
#
loop_
_entity_poly.entity_id
_entity_poly.type
_entity_poly.pdbx_seq_one_letter_code
_entity_poly.pdbx_strand_id
1 'polypeptide(L)'
;MIKLFSSILAAAALLAAGGAGAQELVRLGNLKLAHFGAVSYIKEIAPKCGIRVEEKVFAKGLDVMQAIIAGELDVGATASEAAISGRAGGAPIVVVAGFAKGGARLVARPELGIRGVAGLKGRRVGVTRGAIQEVLLMAQLAKHGLKADAAPGKDVQLVFLSYADLNQALLGKQIDAMMQSEPQSSQAINKGFGVEVIKPYDTPIGEPIRTMVMTEKFYRERRPVAEKFMRCFVDATRTFIDSPSVAEKYVRETIFKNQITSDDFQDAIRNSPYSFDITPEHIQVTTDIMARTGVGRMAKPPVAQEWVRTDLLAAAKSSLGVK
;
A
#
# COMPACT_ATOMS: atom_id res chain seq x y z
N MET A 1 -37.39 62.92 24.31
CA MET A 1 -36.13 62.26 24.65
C MET A 1 -36.39 60.79 24.96
N ILE A 2 -36.72 59.96 23.97
CA ILE A 2 -36.79 58.51 24.12
C ILE A 2 -36.70 57.95 22.69
N LYS A 3 -35.52 57.79 22.12
CA LYS A 3 -35.24 57.01 20.87
C LYS A 3 -33.73 56.81 20.65
N LEU A 4 -32.96 56.42 21.67
CA LEU A 4 -31.53 56.19 21.49
C LEU A 4 -30.98 54.92 22.22
N PHE A 5 -31.83 54.01 22.70
CA PHE A 5 -31.36 52.82 23.44
C PHE A 5 -31.59 51.46 22.78
N SER A 6 -32.13 51.39 21.52
CA SER A 6 -32.46 50.11 20.89
C SER A 6 -31.46 49.62 19.82
N SER A 7 -30.36 50.33 19.60
CA SER A 7 -29.42 50.00 18.48
C SER A 7 -28.13 49.32 18.94
N ILE A 8 -27.92 49.07 20.23
CA ILE A 8 -26.64 48.47 20.72
C ILE A 8 -26.76 46.97 21.02
N LEU A 9 -27.99 46.43 21.13
CA LEU A 9 -28.15 44.97 21.39
C LEU A 9 -28.11 44.07 20.12
N ALA A 10 -28.22 44.63 18.92
CA ALA A 10 -28.17 43.84 17.66
C ALA A 10 -26.76 43.56 17.16
N ALA A 11 -25.74 44.26 17.62
CA ALA A 11 -24.36 44.10 17.16
C ALA A 11 -23.56 43.00 17.93
N ALA A 12 -24.06 42.58 19.10
CA ALA A 12 -23.36 41.55 19.91
C ALA A 12 -23.75 40.11 19.54
N ALA A 13 -24.84 39.89 18.80
CA ALA A 13 -25.32 38.57 18.43
C ALA A 13 -24.65 38.00 17.15
N LEU A 14 -23.91 38.81 16.38
CA LEU A 14 -23.22 38.38 15.16
C LEU A 14 -21.78 37.89 15.36
N LEU A 15 -21.23 38.01 16.57
CA LEU A 15 -19.87 37.54 16.90
C LEU A 15 -19.83 36.13 17.52
N ALA A 16 -20.99 35.51 17.78
CA ALA A 16 -21.09 34.16 18.32
C ALA A 16 -21.37 33.07 17.27
N ALA A 17 -21.35 33.40 15.97
CA ALA A 17 -21.17 32.38 14.92
C ALA A 17 -19.69 31.94 14.93
N GLY A 18 -19.30 31.34 16.09
CA GLY A 18 -18.01 30.69 16.26
C GLY A 18 -17.79 29.73 15.11
N GLY A 19 -16.78 30.03 14.32
CA GLY A 19 -16.40 29.28 13.18
C GLY A 19 -16.37 27.79 13.48
N ALA A 20 -17.28 27.04 12.87
CA ALA A 20 -17.01 25.66 12.53
C ALA A 20 -15.80 25.72 11.59
N GLY A 21 -14.60 25.75 12.18
CA GLY A 21 -13.35 25.81 11.43
C GLY A 21 -13.40 24.71 10.41
N ALA A 22 -13.28 25.05 9.11
CA ALA A 22 -13.26 24.07 8.05
C ALA A 22 -12.24 22.98 8.40
N GLN A 23 -12.68 21.74 8.45
CA GLN A 23 -11.80 20.63 8.79
C GLN A 23 -10.59 20.63 7.84
N GLU A 24 -9.41 20.48 8.43
CA GLU A 24 -8.16 20.42 7.67
C GLU A 24 -8.17 19.25 6.68
N LEU A 25 -7.96 19.58 5.41
CA LEU A 25 -7.92 18.60 4.32
C LEU A 25 -6.58 17.87 4.29
N VAL A 26 -6.65 16.54 4.16
CA VAL A 26 -5.52 15.65 3.85
C VAL A 26 -5.81 14.93 2.53
N ARG A 27 -4.90 15.06 1.56
CA ARG A 27 -4.99 14.40 0.25
C ARG A 27 -4.21 13.09 0.31
N LEU A 28 -4.92 11.97 0.20
CA LEU A 28 -4.40 10.62 0.36
C LEU A 28 -4.37 9.87 -0.97
N GLY A 29 -3.21 9.37 -1.38
CA GLY A 29 -3.07 8.40 -2.46
C GLY A 29 -3.14 6.97 -1.93
N ASN A 30 -3.91 6.11 -2.59
CA ASN A 30 -4.11 4.72 -2.17
C ASN A 30 -4.21 3.77 -3.36
N LEU A 31 -4.22 2.45 -3.12
CA LEU A 31 -4.39 1.41 -4.13
C LEU A 31 -5.64 0.57 -3.86
N LYS A 32 -6.24 0.00 -4.93
CA LYS A 32 -7.39 -0.90 -4.82
C LYS A 32 -6.92 -2.35 -4.58
N LEU A 33 -6.44 -2.63 -3.37
CA LEU A 33 -6.00 -3.96 -2.93
C LEU A 33 -6.62 -4.26 -1.55
N ALA A 34 -6.86 -5.54 -1.22
CA ALA A 34 -7.58 -5.91 0.01
C ALA A 34 -6.86 -5.40 1.27
N HIS A 35 -5.55 -5.57 1.34
CA HIS A 35 -4.72 -5.15 2.47
C HIS A 35 -4.48 -3.63 2.55
N PHE A 36 -5.00 -2.84 1.59
CA PHE A 36 -5.05 -1.38 1.64
C PHE A 36 -6.39 -0.86 2.22
N GLY A 37 -7.27 -1.77 2.60
CA GLY A 37 -8.62 -1.46 3.06
C GLY A 37 -8.67 -0.57 4.30
N ALA A 38 -7.81 -0.82 5.30
CA ALA A 38 -7.76 0.00 6.51
C ALA A 38 -7.34 1.44 6.21
N VAL A 39 -6.44 1.64 5.23
CA VAL A 39 -6.06 2.98 4.76
C VAL A 39 -7.23 3.69 4.09
N SER A 40 -7.99 2.99 3.23
CA SER A 40 -9.19 3.54 2.62
C SER A 40 -10.27 3.89 3.67
N TYR A 41 -10.37 3.11 4.75
CA TYR A 41 -11.34 3.34 5.82
C TYR A 41 -11.08 4.62 6.63
N ILE A 42 -9.87 5.17 6.59
CA ILE A 42 -9.53 6.44 7.26
C ILE A 42 -10.52 7.55 6.87
N LYS A 43 -10.91 7.66 5.61
CA LYS A 43 -11.84 8.73 5.15
C LYS A 43 -13.21 8.66 5.83
N GLU A 44 -13.67 7.47 6.19
CA GLU A 44 -14.97 7.27 6.87
C GLU A 44 -14.93 7.77 8.33
N ILE A 45 -13.78 7.63 8.98
CA ILE A 45 -13.64 8.02 10.38
C ILE A 45 -12.93 9.37 10.56
N ALA A 46 -12.36 9.94 9.51
CA ALA A 46 -11.60 11.20 9.52
C ALA A 46 -12.33 12.37 10.23
N PRO A 47 -13.65 12.57 10.08
CA PRO A 47 -14.37 13.62 10.80
C PRO A 47 -14.26 13.50 12.33
N LYS A 48 -14.19 12.27 12.87
CA LYS A 48 -14.00 12.01 14.31
C LYS A 48 -12.61 12.43 14.79
N CYS A 49 -11.63 12.48 13.89
CA CYS A 49 -10.28 12.95 14.18
C CYS A 49 -10.11 14.46 13.94
N GLY A 50 -11.16 15.16 13.55
CA GLY A 50 -11.13 16.61 13.27
C GLY A 50 -10.41 16.97 11.99
N ILE A 51 -10.41 16.07 10.99
CA ILE A 51 -9.84 16.27 9.64
C ILE A 51 -10.81 15.77 8.58
N ARG A 52 -10.60 16.18 7.34
CA ARG A 52 -11.23 15.64 6.15
C ARG A 52 -10.16 14.94 5.29
N VAL A 53 -10.46 13.74 4.81
CA VAL A 53 -9.55 12.99 3.93
C VAL A 53 -10.20 12.83 2.56
N GLU A 54 -9.48 13.25 1.53
CA GLU A 54 -9.80 12.97 0.14
C GLU A 54 -8.87 11.88 -0.38
N GLU A 55 -9.46 10.72 -0.70
CA GLU A 55 -8.73 9.58 -1.23
C GLU A 55 -8.75 9.58 -2.76
N LYS A 56 -7.57 9.48 -3.37
CA LYS A 56 -7.38 9.21 -4.80
C LYS A 56 -6.77 7.82 -4.97
N VAL A 57 -7.44 6.96 -5.74
CA VAL A 57 -7.00 5.57 -5.95
C VAL A 57 -6.19 5.48 -7.24
N PHE A 58 -5.04 4.82 -7.16
CA PHE A 58 -4.08 4.64 -8.26
C PHE A 58 -3.95 3.16 -8.63
N ALA A 59 -3.43 2.90 -9.84
CA ALA A 59 -3.22 1.54 -10.34
C ALA A 59 -1.99 0.86 -9.71
N LYS A 60 -0.96 1.61 -9.36
CA LYS A 60 0.30 1.11 -8.77
C LYS A 60 0.98 2.17 -7.90
N GLY A 61 1.89 1.74 -7.03
CA GLY A 61 2.57 2.61 -6.07
C GLY A 61 3.44 3.71 -6.70
N LEU A 62 4.04 3.45 -7.85
CA LEU A 62 4.83 4.47 -8.56
C LEU A 62 3.97 5.66 -9.01
N ASP A 63 2.71 5.45 -9.37
CA ASP A 63 1.79 6.53 -9.74
C ASP A 63 1.46 7.41 -8.52
N VAL A 64 1.35 6.80 -7.31
CA VAL A 64 1.23 7.56 -6.06
C VAL A 64 2.46 8.44 -5.83
N MET A 65 3.66 7.93 -6.08
CA MET A 65 4.90 8.72 -5.94
C MET A 65 4.95 9.88 -6.94
N GLN A 66 4.52 9.69 -8.18
CA GLN A 66 4.43 10.76 -9.16
C GLN A 66 3.45 11.86 -8.75
N ALA A 67 2.28 11.48 -8.22
CA ALA A 67 1.30 12.44 -7.71
C ALA A 67 1.82 13.22 -6.46
N ILE A 68 2.62 12.57 -5.61
CA ILE A 68 3.33 13.25 -4.50
C ILE A 68 4.33 14.27 -5.04
N ILE A 69 5.15 13.91 -6.01
CA ILE A 69 6.13 14.80 -6.64
C ILE A 69 5.43 15.99 -7.31
N ALA A 70 4.28 15.75 -7.93
CA ALA A 70 3.45 16.80 -8.53
C ALA A 70 2.74 17.72 -7.51
N GLY A 71 2.86 17.42 -6.19
CA GLY A 71 2.20 18.19 -5.13
C GLY A 71 0.69 17.95 -5.00
N GLU A 72 0.18 16.88 -5.62
CA GLU A 72 -1.24 16.54 -5.59
C GLU A 72 -1.65 15.84 -4.29
N LEU A 73 -0.71 15.21 -3.58
CA LEU A 73 -0.94 14.42 -2.36
C LEU A 73 -0.10 14.92 -1.19
N ASP A 74 -0.64 14.76 0.01
CA ASP A 74 0.05 14.99 1.29
C ASP A 74 0.58 13.68 1.87
N VAL A 75 -0.16 12.59 1.66
CA VAL A 75 0.09 11.25 2.19
C VAL A 75 -0.08 10.22 1.06
N GLY A 76 0.73 9.19 1.06
CA GLY A 76 0.61 8.08 0.12
C GLY A 76 0.72 6.72 0.81
N ALA A 77 -0.16 5.80 0.45
CA ALA A 77 -0.06 4.39 0.81
C ALA A 77 0.47 3.59 -0.38
N THR A 78 1.53 2.84 -0.17
CA THR A 78 2.19 2.06 -1.23
C THR A 78 2.93 0.86 -0.64
N ALA A 79 3.55 0.03 -1.45
CA ALA A 79 4.54 -0.91 -0.95
C ALA A 79 5.93 -0.24 -0.87
N SER A 80 6.83 -0.83 -0.09
CA SER A 80 8.12 -0.23 0.23
C SER A 80 8.96 0.12 -1.00
N GLU A 81 8.92 -0.69 -2.04
CA GLU A 81 9.72 -0.47 -3.27
C GLU A 81 9.35 0.82 -4.01
N ALA A 82 8.06 1.20 -4.03
CA ALA A 82 7.65 2.43 -4.68
C ALA A 82 8.09 3.66 -3.87
N ALA A 83 8.00 3.59 -2.54
CA ALA A 83 8.52 4.63 -1.65
C ALA A 83 10.04 4.78 -1.82
N ILE A 84 10.79 3.66 -1.88
CA ILE A 84 12.24 3.62 -2.10
C ILE A 84 12.58 4.25 -3.47
N SER A 85 11.89 3.83 -4.53
CA SER A 85 12.07 4.38 -5.88
C SER A 85 11.75 5.87 -5.95
N GLY A 86 10.67 6.29 -5.29
CA GLY A 86 10.30 7.71 -5.18
C GLY A 86 11.38 8.52 -4.46
N ARG A 87 11.87 8.03 -3.31
CA ARG A 87 12.95 8.68 -2.55
C ARG A 87 14.25 8.76 -3.35
N ALA A 88 14.62 7.67 -4.03
CA ALA A 88 15.79 7.62 -4.91
C ALA A 88 15.67 8.59 -6.09
N GLY A 89 14.45 8.81 -6.59
CA GLY A 89 14.13 9.80 -7.63
C GLY A 89 13.98 11.24 -7.12
N GLY A 90 14.27 11.50 -5.84
CA GLY A 90 14.25 12.84 -5.24
C GLY A 90 12.90 13.27 -4.66
N ALA A 91 11.91 12.38 -4.52
CA ALA A 91 10.67 12.72 -3.85
C ALA A 91 10.93 13.12 -2.38
N PRO A 92 10.46 14.30 -1.92
CA PRO A 92 10.68 14.78 -0.57
C PRO A 92 9.67 14.11 0.39
N ILE A 93 9.89 12.83 0.68
CA ILE A 93 9.00 11.99 1.50
C ILE A 93 9.73 11.36 2.68
N VAL A 94 8.96 11.06 3.72
CA VAL A 94 9.37 10.20 4.84
C VAL A 94 8.39 9.02 4.95
N VAL A 95 8.89 7.83 5.30
CA VAL A 95 8.06 6.69 5.72
C VAL A 95 7.67 6.90 7.17
N VAL A 96 6.38 6.87 7.47
CA VAL A 96 5.85 7.17 8.82
C VAL A 96 5.18 5.98 9.50
N ALA A 97 4.78 4.94 8.74
CA ALA A 97 4.15 3.74 9.27
C ALA A 97 4.25 2.56 8.29
N GLY A 98 4.15 1.34 8.80
CA GLY A 98 3.64 0.19 8.07
C GLY A 98 2.14 0.06 8.26
N PHE A 99 1.44 -0.62 7.35
CA PHE A 99 -0.01 -0.86 7.51
C PHE A 99 -0.45 -2.28 7.12
N ALA A 100 0.39 -3.04 6.46
CA ALA A 100 0.21 -4.46 6.18
C ALA A 100 1.55 -5.09 5.77
N LYS A 101 1.63 -6.41 5.82
CA LYS A 101 2.78 -7.17 5.36
C LYS A 101 2.35 -8.33 4.46
N GLY A 102 3.29 -8.96 3.75
CA GLY A 102 2.98 -10.05 2.83
C GLY A 102 2.28 -9.57 1.55
N GLY A 103 1.25 -10.31 1.13
CA GLY A 103 0.39 -9.95 -0.01
C GLY A 103 1.02 -10.18 -1.37
N ALA A 104 1.88 -11.19 -1.50
CA ALA A 104 2.40 -11.66 -2.78
C ALA A 104 2.39 -13.18 -2.82
N ARG A 105 2.01 -13.74 -3.97
CA ARG A 105 2.08 -15.18 -4.26
C ARG A 105 2.58 -15.43 -5.67
N LEU A 106 3.40 -16.46 -5.82
CA LEU A 106 3.66 -17.07 -7.12
C LEU A 106 2.53 -18.07 -7.38
N VAL A 107 1.74 -17.80 -8.40
CA VAL A 107 0.60 -18.63 -8.82
C VAL A 107 0.85 -19.12 -10.23
N ALA A 108 0.64 -20.40 -10.49
CA ALA A 108 0.82 -21.02 -11.80
C ALA A 108 -0.46 -21.67 -12.30
N ARG A 109 -0.53 -21.94 -13.61
CA ARG A 109 -1.59 -22.75 -14.21
C ARG A 109 -1.52 -24.18 -13.66
N PRO A 110 -2.62 -24.77 -13.16
CA PRO A 110 -2.63 -26.09 -12.52
C PRO A 110 -2.08 -27.21 -13.41
N GLU A 111 -2.44 -27.20 -14.70
CA GLU A 111 -2.07 -28.22 -15.66
C GLU A 111 -0.56 -28.30 -15.98
N LEU A 112 0.21 -27.29 -15.59
CA LEU A 112 1.66 -27.27 -15.80
C LEU A 112 2.43 -28.00 -14.70
N GLY A 113 1.80 -28.32 -13.56
CA GLY A 113 2.42 -29.05 -12.47
C GLY A 113 3.66 -28.39 -11.87
N ILE A 114 3.76 -27.04 -11.92
CA ILE A 114 4.90 -26.29 -11.41
C ILE A 114 4.93 -26.38 -9.87
N ARG A 115 6.02 -26.94 -9.32
CA ARG A 115 6.18 -27.18 -7.87
C ARG A 115 7.40 -26.44 -7.33
N GLY A 116 7.44 -25.12 -7.46
CA GLY A 116 8.54 -24.29 -6.97
C GLY A 116 9.21 -23.47 -8.05
N VAL A 117 10.12 -22.61 -7.66
CA VAL A 117 10.74 -21.60 -8.53
C VAL A 117 11.56 -22.23 -9.66
N ALA A 118 12.22 -23.36 -9.41
CA ALA A 118 12.98 -24.07 -10.45
C ALA A 118 12.11 -24.50 -11.65
N GLY A 119 10.81 -24.78 -11.40
CA GLY A 119 9.84 -25.13 -12.46
C GLY A 119 9.46 -23.97 -13.38
N LEU A 120 9.92 -22.75 -13.09
CA LEU A 120 9.73 -21.58 -13.95
C LEU A 120 10.67 -21.55 -15.16
N LYS A 121 11.69 -22.42 -15.21
CA LYS A 121 12.61 -22.48 -16.35
C LYS A 121 11.86 -22.76 -17.64
N GLY A 122 12.09 -21.94 -18.67
CA GLY A 122 11.39 -22.01 -19.96
C GLY A 122 9.96 -21.46 -19.94
N ARG A 123 9.53 -20.80 -18.83
CA ARG A 123 8.15 -20.31 -18.66
C ARG A 123 8.03 -18.80 -18.85
N ARG A 124 6.81 -18.37 -19.21
CA ARG A 124 6.40 -16.97 -19.27
C ARG A 124 5.77 -16.61 -17.92
N VAL A 125 6.38 -15.68 -17.20
CA VAL A 125 5.92 -15.28 -15.88
C VAL A 125 5.42 -13.84 -15.92
N GLY A 126 4.14 -13.65 -15.63
CA GLY A 126 3.50 -12.35 -15.54
C GLY A 126 3.85 -11.63 -14.23
N VAL A 127 4.16 -10.35 -14.32
CA VAL A 127 4.45 -9.51 -13.15
C VAL A 127 4.20 -8.04 -13.48
N THR A 128 3.85 -7.24 -12.46
CA THR A 128 3.72 -5.79 -12.63
C THR A 128 5.09 -5.12 -12.50
N ARG A 129 5.48 -4.39 -13.56
CA ARG A 129 6.81 -3.75 -13.63
C ARG A 129 6.98 -2.69 -12.53
N GLY A 130 8.11 -2.74 -11.85
CA GLY A 130 8.50 -1.80 -10.79
C GLY A 130 7.73 -1.99 -9.48
N ALA A 131 6.93 -3.05 -9.36
CA ALA A 131 6.19 -3.38 -8.15
C ALA A 131 6.96 -4.31 -7.21
N ILE A 132 6.54 -4.40 -5.94
CA ILE A 132 7.17 -5.30 -4.95
C ILE A 132 7.16 -6.76 -5.42
N GLN A 133 6.16 -7.15 -6.20
CA GLN A 133 6.08 -8.49 -6.79
C GLN A 133 7.25 -8.77 -7.74
N GLU A 134 7.69 -7.77 -8.52
CA GLU A 134 8.89 -7.92 -9.35
C GLU A 134 10.15 -8.06 -8.50
N VAL A 135 10.28 -7.27 -7.44
CA VAL A 135 11.43 -7.37 -6.50
C VAL A 135 11.51 -8.76 -5.89
N LEU A 136 10.37 -9.29 -5.41
CA LEU A 136 10.29 -10.63 -4.81
C LEU A 136 10.56 -11.73 -5.85
N LEU A 137 10.01 -11.60 -7.06
CA LEU A 137 10.26 -12.55 -8.14
C LEU A 137 11.74 -12.59 -8.49
N MET A 138 12.36 -11.44 -8.71
CA MET A 138 13.78 -11.36 -9.05
C MET A 138 14.68 -11.91 -7.93
N ALA A 139 14.32 -11.65 -6.65
CA ALA A 139 15.02 -12.23 -5.50
C ALA A 139 14.92 -13.76 -5.47
N GLN A 140 13.73 -14.31 -5.75
CA GLN A 140 13.49 -15.76 -5.83
C GLN A 140 14.25 -16.40 -7.00
N LEU A 141 14.18 -15.79 -8.18
CA LEU A 141 14.91 -16.28 -9.34
C LEU A 141 16.43 -16.28 -9.11
N ALA A 142 16.96 -15.21 -8.54
CA ALA A 142 18.38 -15.11 -8.19
C ALA A 142 18.81 -16.19 -7.18
N LYS A 143 17.99 -16.46 -6.15
CA LYS A 143 18.21 -17.53 -5.17
C LYS A 143 18.33 -18.92 -5.83
N HIS A 144 17.59 -19.14 -6.93
CA HIS A 144 17.58 -20.40 -7.66
C HIS A 144 18.49 -20.40 -8.90
N GLY A 145 19.33 -19.37 -9.07
CA GLY A 145 20.27 -19.27 -10.19
C GLY A 145 19.62 -19.04 -11.55
N LEU A 146 18.33 -18.64 -11.59
CA LEU A 146 17.60 -18.39 -12.83
C LEU A 146 17.74 -16.93 -13.27
N LYS A 147 18.00 -16.75 -14.56
CA LYS A 147 18.06 -15.43 -15.20
C LYS A 147 16.73 -15.12 -15.89
N ALA A 148 16.22 -13.92 -15.75
CA ALA A 148 14.97 -13.48 -16.34
C ALA A 148 15.11 -12.17 -17.11
N ASP A 149 14.33 -12.02 -18.18
CA ASP A 149 14.21 -10.80 -18.96
C ASP A 149 12.87 -10.80 -19.69
N ALA A 150 12.41 -9.62 -20.14
CA ALA A 150 11.27 -9.51 -21.05
C ALA A 150 11.61 -10.03 -22.46
N ALA A 151 12.87 -9.84 -22.89
CA ALA A 151 13.37 -10.41 -24.14
C ALA A 151 13.50 -11.93 -24.03
N PRO A 152 13.24 -12.68 -25.12
CA PRO A 152 13.44 -14.13 -25.14
C PRO A 152 14.93 -14.48 -24.97
N GLY A 153 15.21 -15.73 -24.57
CA GLY A 153 16.58 -16.28 -24.48
C GLY A 153 17.18 -16.31 -23.08
N LYS A 154 16.43 -15.89 -22.03
CA LYS A 154 16.78 -16.15 -20.63
C LYS A 154 16.01 -17.36 -20.11
N ASP A 155 16.39 -17.82 -18.88
CA ASP A 155 15.75 -18.96 -18.26
C ASP A 155 14.24 -18.75 -18.04
N VAL A 156 13.83 -17.52 -17.73
CA VAL A 156 12.44 -17.12 -17.50
C VAL A 156 12.13 -15.88 -18.34
N GLN A 157 11.03 -15.92 -19.09
CA GLN A 157 10.52 -14.77 -19.82
C GLN A 157 9.56 -13.97 -18.96
N LEU A 158 9.87 -12.70 -18.68
CA LEU A 158 8.97 -11.81 -17.97
C LEU A 158 7.93 -11.17 -18.90
N VAL A 159 6.67 -11.24 -18.51
CA VAL A 159 5.56 -10.56 -19.19
C VAL A 159 5.02 -9.48 -18.27
N PHE A 160 5.25 -8.21 -18.63
CA PHE A 160 4.83 -7.09 -17.80
C PHE A 160 3.39 -6.70 -18.09
N LEU A 161 2.55 -6.84 -17.05
CA LEU A 161 1.12 -6.55 -17.09
C LEU A 161 0.71 -5.78 -15.83
N SER A 162 -0.47 -5.13 -15.87
CA SER A 162 -1.06 -4.55 -14.66
C SER A 162 -1.59 -5.65 -13.72
N TYR A 163 -1.76 -5.35 -12.43
CA TYR A 163 -2.39 -6.28 -11.48
C TYR A 163 -3.75 -6.78 -11.95
N ALA A 164 -4.53 -5.91 -12.62
CA ALA A 164 -5.87 -6.25 -13.10
C ALA A 164 -5.85 -7.26 -14.25
N ASP A 165 -4.80 -7.24 -15.08
CA ASP A 165 -4.71 -8.04 -16.30
C ASP A 165 -4.08 -9.42 -16.07
N LEU A 166 -3.28 -9.60 -15.02
CA LEU A 166 -2.55 -10.82 -14.74
C LEU A 166 -3.45 -12.07 -14.66
N ASN A 167 -4.60 -11.96 -13.99
CA ASN A 167 -5.53 -13.08 -13.86
C ASN A 167 -6.11 -13.50 -15.20
N GLN A 168 -6.47 -12.55 -16.06
CA GLN A 168 -6.98 -12.83 -17.39
C GLN A 168 -5.89 -13.44 -18.29
N ALA A 169 -4.66 -12.93 -18.19
CA ALA A 169 -3.52 -13.47 -18.92
C ALA A 169 -3.18 -14.92 -18.52
N LEU A 170 -3.30 -15.26 -17.22
CA LEU A 170 -3.12 -16.63 -16.72
C LEU A 170 -4.23 -17.55 -17.24
N LEU A 171 -5.49 -17.13 -17.09
CA LEU A 171 -6.67 -17.88 -17.55
C LEU A 171 -6.64 -18.07 -19.08
N GLY A 172 -6.27 -17.03 -19.84
CA GLY A 172 -6.14 -17.04 -21.30
C GLY A 172 -4.87 -17.71 -21.79
N LYS A 173 -4.05 -18.33 -20.91
CA LYS A 173 -2.81 -19.05 -21.25
C LYS A 173 -1.75 -18.19 -21.96
N GLN A 174 -1.83 -16.86 -21.80
CA GLN A 174 -0.80 -15.94 -22.32
C GLN A 174 0.46 -15.98 -21.45
N ILE A 175 0.32 -16.30 -20.17
CA ILE A 175 1.40 -16.55 -19.21
C ILE A 175 1.22 -17.92 -18.55
N ASP A 176 2.30 -18.49 -18.05
CA ASP A 176 2.34 -19.82 -17.43
C ASP A 176 2.25 -19.76 -15.92
N ALA A 177 2.76 -18.66 -15.34
CA ALA A 177 2.67 -18.30 -13.94
C ALA A 177 2.61 -16.79 -13.78
N MET A 178 2.27 -16.31 -12.58
CA MET A 178 2.28 -14.88 -12.25
C MET A 178 2.76 -14.68 -10.82
N MET A 179 3.50 -13.59 -10.58
CA MET A 179 3.72 -13.07 -9.24
C MET A 179 2.66 -12.00 -8.98
N GLN A 180 1.64 -12.34 -8.19
CA GLN A 180 0.42 -11.54 -8.07
C GLN A 180 0.21 -11.00 -6.66
N SER A 181 -0.60 -9.97 -6.54
CA SER A 181 -1.03 -9.35 -5.29
C SER A 181 -2.38 -9.87 -4.81
N GLU A 182 -2.82 -9.44 -3.62
CA GLU A 182 -4.12 -9.78 -3.04
C GLU A 182 -5.16 -8.66 -3.28
N PRO A 183 -6.42 -9.02 -3.60
CA PRO A 183 -7.04 -10.35 -3.53
C PRO A 183 -6.96 -11.17 -4.83
N GLN A 184 -6.27 -10.69 -5.86
CA GLN A 184 -6.28 -11.31 -7.19
C GLN A 184 -5.65 -12.72 -7.19
N SER A 185 -4.58 -12.95 -6.38
CA SER A 185 -4.03 -14.30 -6.24
C SER A 185 -5.02 -15.25 -5.58
N SER A 186 -5.71 -14.82 -4.52
CA SER A 186 -6.78 -15.60 -3.88
C SER A 186 -7.90 -15.93 -4.86
N GLN A 187 -8.32 -14.97 -5.68
CA GLN A 187 -9.35 -15.21 -6.71
C GLN A 187 -8.93 -16.27 -7.74
N ALA A 188 -7.67 -16.26 -8.18
CA ALA A 188 -7.18 -17.25 -9.14
C ALA A 188 -7.21 -18.66 -8.55
N ILE A 189 -6.82 -18.79 -7.29
CA ILE A 189 -6.77 -20.06 -6.56
C ILE A 189 -8.20 -20.55 -6.26
N ASN A 190 -9.05 -19.72 -5.69
CA ASN A 190 -10.41 -20.10 -5.30
C ASN A 190 -11.31 -20.43 -6.49
N LYS A 191 -11.06 -19.80 -7.65
CA LYS A 191 -11.75 -20.12 -8.92
C LYS A 191 -11.12 -21.30 -9.68
N GLY A 192 -10.03 -21.88 -9.19
CA GLY A 192 -9.42 -23.09 -9.71
C GLY A 192 -8.61 -22.93 -11.00
N PHE A 193 -8.40 -21.70 -11.52
CA PHE A 193 -7.55 -21.49 -12.69
C PHE A 193 -6.07 -21.18 -12.35
N GLY A 194 -5.77 -21.06 -11.05
CA GLY A 194 -4.43 -20.90 -10.51
C GLY A 194 -4.17 -21.83 -9.34
N VAL A 195 -2.91 -22.21 -9.14
CA VAL A 195 -2.44 -22.93 -7.96
C VAL A 195 -1.28 -22.17 -7.33
N GLU A 196 -1.27 -22.05 -6.00
CA GLU A 196 -0.16 -21.45 -5.27
C GLU A 196 1.09 -22.34 -5.45
N VAL A 197 2.17 -21.74 -5.93
CA VAL A 197 3.48 -22.40 -6.03
C VAL A 197 4.29 -22.14 -4.77
N ILE A 198 4.41 -20.86 -4.39
CA ILE A 198 5.06 -20.40 -3.16
C ILE A 198 4.51 -19.05 -2.70
N LYS A 199 4.69 -18.76 -1.41
CA LYS A 199 4.77 -17.41 -0.87
C LYS A 199 6.25 -17.00 -0.88
N PRO A 200 6.63 -15.92 -1.58
CA PRO A 200 8.05 -15.63 -1.87
C PRO A 200 8.78 -14.95 -0.69
N TYR A 201 8.61 -15.45 0.54
CA TYR A 201 9.07 -14.79 1.76
C TYR A 201 10.34 -15.42 2.36
N ASP A 202 10.91 -16.42 1.73
CA ASP A 202 12.12 -17.13 2.15
C ASP A 202 13.42 -16.52 1.58
N THR A 203 13.40 -15.23 1.29
CA THR A 203 14.53 -14.38 0.95
C THR A 203 14.80 -13.38 2.07
N PRO A 204 15.93 -12.65 2.06
CA PRO A 204 16.18 -11.62 3.08
C PRO A 204 15.11 -10.53 3.21
N ILE A 205 14.28 -10.29 2.18
CA ILE A 205 13.13 -9.35 2.28
C ILE A 205 12.11 -9.86 3.30
N GLY A 206 11.95 -11.18 3.42
CA GLY A 206 10.87 -11.76 4.20
C GLY A 206 9.48 -11.37 3.64
N GLU A 207 8.53 -11.16 4.53
CA GLU A 207 7.23 -10.59 4.18
C GLU A 207 7.39 -9.10 3.84
N PRO A 208 7.08 -8.68 2.59
CA PRO A 208 7.22 -7.28 2.22
C PRO A 208 6.28 -6.38 3.02
N ILE A 209 6.77 -5.20 3.40
CA ILE A 209 5.99 -4.22 4.16
C ILE A 209 5.27 -3.26 3.21
N ARG A 210 4.01 -2.97 3.54
CA ARG A 210 3.23 -1.88 2.95
C ARG A 210 3.44 -0.63 3.77
N THR A 211 3.84 0.46 3.12
CA THR A 211 4.30 1.67 3.80
C THR A 211 3.34 2.84 3.59
N MET A 212 3.15 3.60 4.65
CA MET A 212 2.58 4.94 4.58
C MET A 212 3.71 5.95 4.51
N VAL A 213 3.65 6.82 3.53
CA VAL A 213 4.59 7.94 3.37
C VAL A 213 3.85 9.26 3.54
N MET A 214 4.55 10.26 4.06
CA MET A 214 4.11 11.67 4.07
C MET A 214 5.12 12.51 3.29
N THR A 215 4.65 13.57 2.65
CA THR A 215 5.59 14.59 2.16
C THR A 215 6.33 15.20 3.35
N GLU A 216 7.62 15.54 3.18
CA GLU A 216 8.39 16.19 4.24
C GLU A 216 7.73 17.51 4.69
N LYS A 217 7.12 18.24 3.74
CA LYS A 217 6.35 19.45 4.02
C LYS A 217 5.16 19.17 4.94
N PHE A 218 4.32 18.18 4.61
CA PHE A 218 3.18 17.82 5.45
C PHE A 218 3.62 17.34 6.83
N TYR A 219 4.63 16.48 6.89
CA TYR A 219 5.19 15.94 8.13
C TYR A 219 5.72 17.03 9.08
N ARG A 220 6.41 18.07 8.53
CA ARG A 220 7.06 19.12 9.33
C ARG A 220 6.16 20.34 9.57
N GLU A 221 5.61 20.90 8.49
CA GLU A 221 4.93 22.20 8.54
C GLU A 221 3.45 22.08 8.95
N ARG A 222 2.82 20.91 8.69
CA ARG A 222 1.44 20.63 9.09
C ARG A 222 1.38 19.57 10.19
N ARG A 223 2.34 19.60 11.10
CA ARG A 223 2.51 18.60 12.17
C ARG A 223 1.23 18.28 12.95
N PRO A 224 0.43 19.26 13.43
CA PRO A 224 -0.81 18.96 14.16
C PRO A 224 -1.84 18.17 13.31
N VAL A 225 -1.89 18.41 11.99
CA VAL A 225 -2.76 17.68 11.07
C VAL A 225 -2.22 16.29 10.82
N ALA A 226 -0.90 16.15 10.68
CA ALA A 226 -0.24 14.85 10.52
C ALA A 226 -0.45 13.95 11.75
N GLU A 227 -0.43 14.50 12.96
CA GLU A 227 -0.75 13.80 14.22
C GLU A 227 -2.21 13.33 14.27
N LYS A 228 -3.16 14.17 13.88
CA LYS A 228 -4.58 13.80 13.78
C LYS A 228 -4.75 12.67 12.74
N PHE A 229 -4.12 12.79 11.59
CA PHE A 229 -4.16 11.76 10.55
C PHE A 229 -3.59 10.43 11.05
N MET A 230 -2.43 10.42 11.74
CA MET A 230 -1.84 9.19 12.28
C MET A 230 -2.70 8.55 13.36
N ARG A 231 -3.37 9.32 14.22
CA ARG A 231 -4.35 8.78 15.17
C ARG A 231 -5.51 8.10 14.46
N CYS A 232 -6.03 8.75 13.40
CA CYS A 232 -7.08 8.16 12.56
C CYS A 232 -6.62 6.87 11.88
N PHE A 233 -5.41 6.86 11.36
CA PHE A 233 -4.80 5.67 10.75
C PHE A 233 -4.68 4.50 11.75
N VAL A 234 -4.18 4.78 12.95
CA VAL A 234 -4.05 3.74 13.99
C VAL A 234 -5.44 3.22 14.40
N ASP A 235 -6.43 4.09 14.56
CA ASP A 235 -7.80 3.70 14.91
C ASP A 235 -8.47 2.87 13.79
N ALA A 236 -8.32 3.28 12.52
CA ALA A 236 -8.81 2.53 11.37
C ALA A 236 -8.17 1.12 11.26
N THR A 237 -6.85 1.05 11.41
CA THR A 237 -6.11 -0.22 11.32
C THR A 237 -6.45 -1.14 12.47
N ARG A 238 -6.52 -0.61 13.70
CA ARG A 238 -6.97 -1.36 14.88
C ARG A 238 -8.40 -1.89 14.68
N THR A 239 -9.31 -1.05 14.19
CA THR A 239 -10.70 -1.50 13.90
C THR A 239 -10.72 -2.71 12.97
N PHE A 240 -9.86 -2.74 11.95
CA PHE A 240 -9.79 -3.85 11.00
C PHE A 240 -9.14 -5.11 11.61
N ILE A 241 -8.18 -4.94 12.53
CA ILE A 241 -7.56 -6.05 13.27
C ILE A 241 -8.56 -6.66 14.28
N ASP A 242 -9.20 -5.80 15.08
CA ASP A 242 -10.06 -6.24 16.20
C ASP A 242 -11.46 -6.68 15.73
N SER A 243 -11.90 -6.21 14.57
CA SER A 243 -13.22 -6.47 14.00
C SER A 243 -13.13 -6.91 12.53
N PRO A 244 -12.68 -8.16 12.26
CA PRO A 244 -12.51 -8.66 10.89
C PRO A 244 -13.79 -8.58 10.02
N SER A 245 -14.98 -8.68 10.64
CA SER A 245 -16.26 -8.53 9.93
C SER A 245 -16.49 -7.13 9.38
N VAL A 246 -16.04 -6.09 10.11
CA VAL A 246 -16.08 -4.71 9.62
C VAL A 246 -15.11 -4.53 8.44
N ALA A 247 -13.92 -5.09 8.56
CA ALA A 247 -12.92 -5.06 7.49
C ALA A 247 -13.45 -5.76 6.23
N GLU A 248 -14.00 -6.97 6.37
CA GLU A 248 -14.57 -7.75 5.27
C GLU A 248 -15.69 -7.00 4.58
N LYS A 249 -16.68 -6.54 5.34
CA LYS A 249 -17.82 -5.79 4.80
C LYS A 249 -17.33 -4.57 4.02
N TYR A 250 -16.48 -3.74 4.61
CA TYR A 250 -16.02 -2.52 3.97
C TYR A 250 -15.22 -2.80 2.70
N VAL A 251 -14.27 -3.74 2.75
CA VAL A 251 -13.45 -4.08 1.59
C VAL A 251 -14.30 -4.66 0.47
N ARG A 252 -15.15 -5.63 0.77
CA ARG A 252 -15.99 -6.29 -0.25
C ARG A 252 -17.02 -5.35 -0.85
N GLU A 253 -17.81 -4.68 0.00
CA GLU A 253 -18.95 -3.89 -0.48
C GLU A 253 -18.52 -2.50 -0.98
N THR A 254 -17.63 -1.81 -0.25
CA THR A 254 -17.26 -0.43 -0.58
C THR A 254 -16.13 -0.36 -1.60
N ILE A 255 -15.04 -1.10 -1.39
CA ILE A 255 -13.85 -1.03 -2.27
C ILE A 255 -14.05 -1.86 -3.53
N PHE A 256 -14.45 -3.12 -3.37
CA PHE A 256 -14.55 -4.07 -4.50
C PHE A 256 -15.97 -4.18 -5.11
N LYS A 257 -16.99 -3.49 -4.54
CA LYS A 257 -18.36 -3.50 -5.07
C LYS A 257 -18.88 -4.93 -5.26
N ASN A 258 -18.63 -5.82 -4.29
CA ASN A 258 -18.94 -7.25 -4.30
C ASN A 258 -18.31 -8.08 -5.43
N GLN A 259 -17.22 -7.60 -6.04
CA GLN A 259 -16.47 -8.34 -7.07
C GLN A 259 -15.56 -9.43 -6.49
N ILE A 260 -15.41 -9.49 -5.16
CA ILE A 260 -14.68 -10.54 -4.44
C ILE A 260 -15.62 -11.24 -3.46
N THR A 261 -15.41 -12.55 -3.27
CA THR A 261 -16.17 -13.36 -2.31
C THR A 261 -15.64 -13.18 -0.89
N SER A 262 -16.35 -13.74 0.11
CA SER A 262 -15.83 -13.83 1.48
C SER A 262 -14.54 -14.63 1.54
N ASP A 263 -14.49 -15.78 0.86
CA ASP A 263 -13.32 -16.65 0.82
C ASP A 263 -12.11 -15.93 0.19
N ASP A 264 -12.32 -15.17 -0.90
CA ASP A 264 -11.27 -14.34 -1.52
C ASP A 264 -10.70 -13.32 -0.52
N PHE A 265 -11.57 -12.64 0.24
CA PHE A 265 -11.15 -11.67 1.23
C PHE A 265 -10.38 -12.33 2.38
N GLN A 266 -10.96 -13.38 2.95
CA GLN A 266 -10.36 -14.07 4.11
C GLN A 266 -9.00 -14.67 3.76
N ASP A 267 -8.89 -15.31 2.58
CA ASP A 267 -7.61 -15.84 2.11
C ASP A 267 -6.60 -14.73 1.85
N ALA A 268 -7.03 -13.63 1.24
CA ALA A 268 -6.19 -12.45 0.99
C ALA A 268 -5.63 -11.86 2.29
N ILE A 269 -6.45 -11.73 3.35
CA ILE A 269 -6.00 -11.15 4.61
C ILE A 269 -5.14 -12.13 5.42
N ARG A 270 -5.37 -13.45 5.32
CA ARG A 270 -4.43 -14.44 5.87
C ARG A 270 -3.03 -14.34 5.24
N ASN A 271 -2.95 -14.02 3.95
CA ASN A 271 -1.68 -13.82 3.24
C ASN A 271 -1.12 -12.40 3.36
N SER A 272 -1.95 -11.44 3.72
CA SER A 272 -1.56 -10.03 3.88
C SER A 272 -2.26 -9.39 5.08
N PRO A 273 -1.87 -9.76 6.31
CA PRO A 273 -2.48 -9.24 7.52
C PRO A 273 -2.21 -7.74 7.69
N TYR A 274 -3.18 -7.04 8.26
CA TYR A 274 -3.00 -5.67 8.73
C TYR A 274 -1.98 -5.64 9.87
N SER A 275 -1.12 -4.64 9.89
CA SER A 275 0.00 -4.54 10.82
C SER A 275 0.44 -3.09 10.96
N PHE A 276 1.17 -2.79 12.04
CA PHE A 276 1.88 -1.52 12.21
C PHE A 276 3.39 -1.68 12.01
N ASP A 277 3.84 -2.89 11.64
CA ASP A 277 5.26 -3.22 11.59
C ASP A 277 5.97 -2.39 10.52
N ILE A 278 7.00 -1.68 10.95
CA ILE A 278 7.91 -0.94 10.11
C ILE A 278 9.21 -0.69 10.88
N THR A 279 10.33 -0.96 10.26
CA THR A 279 11.64 -0.55 10.77
C THR A 279 12.52 -0.03 9.63
N PRO A 280 13.53 0.81 9.93
CA PRO A 280 14.52 1.20 8.93
C PRO A 280 15.19 0.00 8.27
N GLU A 281 15.43 -1.08 9.02
CA GLU A 281 16.07 -2.30 8.54
C GLU A 281 15.24 -2.98 7.44
N HIS A 282 13.92 -3.10 7.59
CA HIS A 282 13.03 -3.61 6.54
C HIS A 282 13.15 -2.81 5.23
N ILE A 283 13.18 -1.49 5.34
CA ILE A 283 13.32 -0.60 4.18
C ILE A 283 14.72 -0.75 3.57
N GLN A 284 15.78 -0.85 4.40
CA GLN A 284 17.14 -0.98 3.92
C GLN A 284 17.36 -2.31 3.18
N VAL A 285 16.91 -3.43 3.74
CA VAL A 285 17.03 -4.75 3.09
C VAL A 285 16.32 -4.75 1.74
N THR A 286 15.11 -4.18 1.66
CA THR A 286 14.40 -4.04 0.38
C THR A 286 15.19 -3.17 -0.59
N THR A 287 15.75 -2.04 -0.14
CA THR A 287 16.58 -1.14 -0.94
C THR A 287 17.80 -1.87 -1.53
N ASP A 288 18.51 -2.64 -0.70
CA ASP A 288 19.70 -3.37 -1.11
C ASP A 288 19.40 -4.46 -2.16
N ILE A 289 18.26 -5.14 -2.02
CA ILE A 289 17.83 -6.14 -2.99
C ILE A 289 17.41 -5.49 -4.30
N MET A 290 16.68 -4.38 -4.26
CA MET A 290 16.34 -3.60 -5.46
C MET A 290 17.58 -3.15 -6.20
N ALA A 291 18.60 -2.64 -5.49
CA ALA A 291 19.87 -2.21 -6.07
C ALA A 291 20.61 -3.37 -6.75
N ARG A 292 20.65 -4.55 -6.11
CA ARG A 292 21.30 -5.75 -6.65
C ARG A 292 20.59 -6.35 -7.85
N THR A 293 19.25 -6.34 -7.85
CA THR A 293 18.44 -6.93 -8.91
C THR A 293 18.14 -5.96 -10.05
N GLY A 294 18.47 -4.67 -9.88
CA GLY A 294 18.19 -3.62 -10.85
C GLY A 294 16.72 -3.18 -10.93
N VAL A 295 15.85 -3.68 -10.05
CA VAL A 295 14.47 -3.23 -9.96
C VAL A 295 14.42 -1.81 -9.41
N GLY A 296 13.68 -0.91 -10.09
CA GLY A 296 13.59 0.50 -9.73
C GLY A 296 14.73 1.38 -10.27
N ARG A 297 15.79 0.81 -10.84
CA ARG A 297 16.91 1.52 -11.50
C ARG A 297 17.44 2.73 -10.73
N MET A 298 17.78 2.53 -9.47
CA MET A 298 18.26 3.59 -8.59
C MET A 298 19.72 3.93 -8.88
N ALA A 299 20.01 5.19 -9.25
CA ALA A 299 21.40 5.68 -9.39
C ALA A 299 22.09 5.77 -8.02
N LYS A 300 21.35 6.19 -7.01
CA LYS A 300 21.81 6.28 -5.62
C LYS A 300 20.75 5.69 -4.69
N PRO A 301 20.96 4.47 -4.19
CA PRO A 301 20.03 3.88 -3.21
C PRO A 301 19.95 4.74 -1.93
N PRO A 302 18.73 5.06 -1.43
CA PRO A 302 18.58 5.86 -0.22
C PRO A 302 18.93 5.07 1.04
N VAL A 303 19.51 5.74 2.04
CA VAL A 303 19.79 5.16 3.36
C VAL A 303 18.55 5.26 4.22
N ALA A 304 17.99 4.14 4.63
CA ALA A 304 16.67 4.09 5.31
C ALA A 304 16.60 4.91 6.59
N GLN A 305 17.67 4.93 7.39
CA GLN A 305 17.76 5.71 8.64
C GLN A 305 17.54 7.23 8.44
N GLU A 306 17.79 7.73 7.24
CA GLU A 306 17.68 9.16 6.94
C GLU A 306 16.22 9.61 6.71
N TRP A 307 15.30 8.69 6.37
CA TRP A 307 13.93 9.05 5.96
C TRP A 307 12.80 8.17 6.52
N VAL A 308 13.10 7.16 7.33
CA VAL A 308 12.09 6.44 8.11
C VAL A 308 11.90 7.16 9.44
N ARG A 309 10.66 7.58 9.74
CA ARG A 309 10.27 8.39 10.90
C ARG A 309 9.01 7.82 11.54
N THR A 310 9.17 7.05 12.60
CA THR A 310 8.07 6.34 13.26
C THR A 310 7.54 7.03 14.51
N ASP A 311 8.00 8.23 14.81
CA ASP A 311 7.63 9.02 15.99
C ASP A 311 6.12 9.35 16.02
N LEU A 312 5.52 9.71 14.87
CA LEU A 312 4.07 9.94 14.76
C LEU A 312 3.27 8.66 15.05
N LEU A 313 3.72 7.53 14.52
CA LEU A 313 3.09 6.23 14.75
C LEU A 313 3.18 5.85 16.24
N ALA A 314 4.35 5.98 16.84
CA ALA A 314 4.57 5.68 18.26
C ALA A 314 3.68 6.54 19.16
N ALA A 315 3.61 7.86 18.90
CA ALA A 315 2.76 8.77 19.63
C ALA A 315 1.26 8.44 19.48
N ALA A 316 0.80 8.14 18.26
CA ALA A 316 -0.58 7.76 18.00
C ALA A 316 -0.96 6.44 18.69
N LYS A 317 -0.11 5.40 18.60
CA LYS A 317 -0.31 4.12 19.30
C LYS A 317 -0.41 4.33 20.81
N SER A 318 0.53 5.08 21.40
CA SER A 318 0.52 5.38 22.84
C SER A 318 -0.76 6.09 23.27
N SER A 319 -1.21 7.10 22.51
CA SER A 319 -2.42 7.87 22.82
C SER A 319 -3.72 7.05 22.76
N LEU A 320 -3.72 5.96 22.02
CA LEU A 320 -4.86 5.06 21.83
C LEU A 320 -4.73 3.74 22.61
N GLY A 321 -3.67 3.57 23.40
CA GLY A 321 -3.41 2.33 24.15
C GLY A 321 -3.16 1.10 23.26
N VAL A 322 -2.65 1.31 22.05
CA VAL A 322 -2.30 0.24 21.11
C VAL A 322 -0.84 -0.16 21.32
N LYS A 323 -0.59 -1.47 21.50
CA LYS A 323 0.76 -2.03 21.66
C LYS A 323 1.48 -2.21 20.33
#